data_560ee660419e73c8e89372c976a76d26
#
_entry.id   560ee660419e73c8e89372c976a76d26
#
_cell.length_a   1.000
_cell.length_b   1.000
_cell.length_c   1.000
_cell.angle_alpha   90.00
_cell.angle_beta   90.00
_cell.angle_gamma   90.00
#
_symmetry.space_group_name_H-M   'P 1'
#
loop_
_entity.id
_entity.type
_entity.pdbx_description
1 polymer ?
#
loop_
_entity_poly.entity_id
_entity_poly.type
_entity_poly.pdbx_seq_one_letter_code
_entity_poly.pdbx_strand_id
1 'polypeptide(L)' 'PVRVQVRSVDRYHLLSDLIECITERLHLSINKLTTETIDRIAISSIDFDVHSAGELDAAIKLISTIKGVDEVYRVNIEN' A
#
# COMPACT_ATOMS: atom_id res chain seq x y z
N PRO A 1 -5.05 13.32 2.29
CA PRO A 1 -4.82 11.88 2.32
C PRO A 1 -5.12 11.22 0.98
N VAL A 2 -4.44 10.13 0.72
CA VAL A 2 -4.68 9.32 -0.48
C VAL A 2 -4.93 7.89 -0.04
N ARG A 3 -5.57 7.13 -0.91
CA ARG A 3 -5.78 5.70 -0.71
C ARG A 3 -5.19 4.94 -1.88
N VAL A 4 -4.39 3.92 -1.58
CA VAL A 4 -3.93 2.97 -2.59
C VAL A 4 -4.46 1.59 -2.25
N GLN A 5 -4.68 0.81 -3.29
CA GLN A 5 -5.04 -0.58 -3.12
C GLN A 5 -3.91 -1.44 -3.65
N VAL A 6 -3.51 -2.42 -2.87
CA VAL A 6 -2.40 -3.31 -3.19
C VAL A 6 -2.95 -4.72 -3.32
N ARG A 7 -2.78 -5.31 -4.50
CA ARG A 7 -3.10 -6.71 -4.73
C ARG A 7 -1.82 -7.52 -4.68
N SER A 8 -1.82 -8.57 -3.90
CA SER A 8 -0.62 -9.39 -3.71
C SER A 8 -0.97 -10.83 -3.39
N VAL A 9 0.05 -11.68 -3.48
CA VAL A 9 -0.03 -13.02 -2.92
C VAL A 9 -0.07 -12.88 -1.41
N ASP A 10 -0.96 -13.62 -0.74
CA ASP A 10 -0.97 -13.66 0.72
C ASP A 10 0.21 -14.50 1.20
N ARG A 11 1.12 -13.87 1.92
CA ARG A 11 2.33 -14.51 2.41
C ARG A 11 2.74 -13.95 3.77
N TYR A 12 3.63 -14.65 4.44
CA TYR A 12 4.19 -14.18 5.71
C TYR A 12 4.89 -12.83 5.51
N HIS A 13 4.73 -11.95 6.49
CA HIS A 13 5.37 -10.64 6.56
C HIS A 13 4.89 -9.64 5.50
N LEU A 14 3.84 -9.96 4.74
CA LEU A 14 3.32 -9.04 3.74
C LEU A 14 2.93 -7.70 4.36
N LEU A 15 2.12 -7.71 5.41
CA LEU A 15 1.70 -6.48 6.08
C LEU A 15 2.87 -5.72 6.69
N SER A 16 3.81 -6.44 7.31
CA SER A 16 5.01 -5.83 7.87
C SER A 16 5.82 -5.12 6.80
N ASP A 17 5.97 -5.75 5.63
CA ASP A 17 6.73 -5.17 4.54
C ASP A 17 6.02 -3.93 3.96
N LEU A 18 4.69 -3.96 3.85
CA LEU A 18 3.92 -2.81 3.40
C LEU A 18 4.05 -1.64 4.37
N ILE A 19 3.88 -1.90 5.67
CA ILE A 19 3.98 -0.88 6.70
C ILE A 19 5.39 -0.29 6.73
N GLU A 20 6.42 -1.13 6.74
CA GLU A 20 7.81 -0.69 6.75
C GLU A 20 8.13 0.17 5.53
N CYS A 21 7.66 -0.24 4.35
CA CYS A 21 7.88 0.51 3.12
C CYS A 21 7.35 1.94 3.24
N ILE A 22 6.14 2.09 3.73
CA ILE A 22 5.49 3.41 3.81
C ILE A 22 6.06 4.24 4.95
N THR A 23 6.23 3.64 6.14
CA THR A 23 6.64 4.41 7.32
C THR A 23 8.14 4.62 7.42
N GLU A 24 8.94 3.58 7.14
CA GLU A 24 10.39 3.65 7.33
C GLU A 24 11.14 4.09 6.08
N ARG A 25 10.76 3.59 4.91
CA ARG A 25 11.46 3.92 3.68
C ARG A 25 10.96 5.19 3.02
N LEU A 26 9.65 5.41 3.02
CA LEU A 26 9.05 6.61 2.43
C LEU A 26 8.82 7.73 3.45
N HIS A 27 8.92 7.44 4.73
CA HIS A 27 8.69 8.39 5.83
C HIS A 27 7.31 9.06 5.75
N LEU A 28 6.30 8.27 5.41
CA LEU A 28 4.92 8.74 5.34
C LEU A 28 4.10 8.15 6.48
N SER A 29 3.03 8.83 6.85
CA SER A 29 2.15 8.40 7.95
C SER A 29 0.97 7.62 7.42
N ILE A 30 0.73 6.42 7.97
CA ILE A 30 -0.43 5.60 7.63
C ILE A 30 -1.59 6.01 8.53
N ASN A 31 -2.73 6.31 7.92
CA ASN A 31 -3.95 6.66 8.65
C ASN A 31 -4.84 5.44 8.88
N LYS A 32 -4.86 4.52 7.91
CA LYS A 32 -5.69 3.33 7.99
C LYS A 32 -5.12 2.27 7.06
N LEU A 33 -5.20 1.02 7.51
CA LEU A 33 -4.82 -0.12 6.69
C LEU A 33 -5.81 -1.24 6.94
N THR A 34 -6.41 -1.75 5.87
CA THR A 34 -7.29 -2.92 5.94
C THR A 34 -6.84 -3.94 4.91
N THR A 35 -6.98 -5.22 5.23
CA THR A 35 -6.60 -6.29 4.32
C THR A 35 -7.68 -7.37 4.33
N GLU A 36 -8.05 -7.81 3.14
CA GLU A 36 -8.93 -8.97 2.95
C GLU A 36 -8.16 -10.02 2.17
N THR A 37 -8.33 -11.27 2.56
CA THR A 37 -7.68 -12.39 1.88
C THR A 37 -8.74 -13.32 1.32
N ILE A 38 -8.68 -13.56 0.01
CA ILE A 38 -9.59 -14.47 -0.69
C ILE A 38 -8.74 -15.34 -1.61
N ASP A 39 -8.84 -16.66 -1.44
CA ASP A 39 -8.12 -17.63 -2.30
C ASP A 39 -6.64 -17.33 -2.45
N ARG A 40 -5.97 -17.03 -1.32
CA ARG A 40 -4.53 -16.74 -1.26
C ARG A 40 -4.13 -15.42 -1.91
N ILE A 41 -5.10 -14.60 -2.26
CA ILE A 41 -4.86 -13.24 -2.76
C ILE A 41 -5.22 -12.28 -1.66
N ALA A 42 -4.28 -11.39 -1.32
CA ALA A 42 -4.51 -10.33 -0.36
C ALA A 42 -4.80 -9.03 -1.08
N ILE A 43 -5.86 -8.36 -0.68
CA ILE A 43 -6.21 -7.03 -1.16
C ILE A 43 -6.07 -6.09 0.04
N SER A 44 -5.08 -5.22 0.00
CA SER A 44 -4.80 -4.29 1.08
C SER A 44 -5.14 -2.88 0.65
N SER A 45 -5.94 -2.20 1.47
CA SER A 45 -6.32 -0.80 1.24
C SER A 45 -5.59 0.04 2.27
N ILE A 46 -4.80 1.00 1.81
CA ILE A 46 -3.94 1.80 2.68
C ILE A 46 -4.21 3.29 2.45
N ASP A 47 -4.59 3.96 3.53
CA ASP A 47 -4.77 5.41 3.53
C ASP A 47 -3.55 6.04 4.18
N PHE A 48 -2.91 6.96 3.49
CA PHE A 48 -1.74 7.66 4.02
C PHE A 48 -1.66 9.08 3.47
N ASP A 49 -0.84 9.89 4.11
CA ASP A 49 -0.69 11.29 3.74
C ASP A 49 0.51 11.48 2.84
N VAL A 50 0.33 12.23 1.76
CA VAL A 50 1.42 12.65 0.89
C VAL A 50 1.41 14.18 0.80
N HIS A 51 2.57 14.77 0.49
CA HIS A 51 2.73 16.21 0.37
C HIS A 51 2.69 16.66 -1.09
N SER A 52 2.76 15.73 -2.03
CA SER A 52 2.77 16.04 -3.46
C SER A 52 2.36 14.83 -4.28
N ALA A 53 1.98 15.07 -5.54
CA ALA A 53 1.70 13.98 -6.48
C ALA A 53 2.95 13.12 -6.72
N GLY A 54 4.12 13.72 -6.68
CA GLY A 54 5.37 12.99 -6.83
C GLY A 54 5.62 11.98 -5.73
N GLU A 55 5.24 12.32 -4.49
CA GLU A 55 5.33 11.36 -3.38
C GLU A 55 4.39 10.17 -3.57
N LEU A 56 3.19 10.41 -4.08
CA LEU A 56 2.27 9.32 -4.37
C LEU A 56 2.82 8.39 -5.44
N ASP A 57 3.36 8.94 -6.53
CA ASP A 57 3.96 8.14 -7.59
C ASP A 57 5.15 7.32 -7.07
N ALA A 58 5.99 7.93 -6.25
CA ALA A 58 7.13 7.24 -5.62
C ALA A 58 6.64 6.10 -4.72
N ALA A 59 5.58 6.33 -3.96
CA ALA A 59 5.00 5.32 -3.09
C ALA A 59 4.48 4.13 -3.90
N ILE A 60 3.73 4.39 -4.97
CA ILE A 60 3.20 3.33 -5.83
C ILE A 60 4.34 2.49 -6.42
N LYS A 61 5.37 3.16 -6.93
CA LYS A 61 6.54 2.48 -7.50
C LYS A 61 7.26 1.61 -6.49
N LEU A 62 7.48 2.14 -5.28
CA LEU A 62 8.22 1.40 -4.26
C LEU A 62 7.43 0.22 -3.73
N ILE A 63 6.14 0.41 -3.45
CA ILE A 63 5.26 -0.68 -3.01
C ILE A 63 5.22 -1.79 -4.06
N SER A 64 5.23 -1.42 -5.34
CA SER A 64 5.20 -2.38 -6.45
C SER A 64 6.44 -3.29 -6.49
N THR A 65 7.53 -2.93 -5.83
CA THR A 65 8.74 -3.74 -5.76
C THR A 65 8.71 -4.79 -4.65
N ILE A 66 7.71 -4.73 -3.76
CA ILE A 66 7.62 -5.67 -2.65
C ILE A 66 7.28 -7.06 -3.17
N LYS A 67 7.99 -8.06 -2.64
CA LYS A 67 7.81 -9.45 -3.07
C LYS A 67 6.35 -9.90 -2.93
N GLY A 68 5.81 -10.44 -4.02
CA GLY A 68 4.46 -10.95 -4.07
C GLY A 68 3.42 -9.93 -4.48
N VAL A 69 3.78 -8.66 -4.60
CA VAL A 69 2.86 -7.62 -5.04
C VAL A 69 2.67 -7.70 -6.56
N ASP A 70 1.42 -7.81 -6.99
CA ASP A 70 1.06 -7.89 -8.40
C ASP A 70 0.66 -6.53 -8.96
N GLU A 71 -0.08 -5.75 -8.17
CA GLU A 71 -0.67 -4.52 -8.66
C GLU A 71 -0.85 -3.52 -7.54
N VAL A 72 -0.56 -2.25 -7.81
CA VAL A 72 -0.75 -1.13 -6.88
C VAL A 72 -1.38 0.02 -7.65
N TYR A 73 -2.49 0.52 -7.15
CA TYR A 73 -3.18 1.63 -7.82
C TYR A 73 -3.90 2.52 -6.82
N ARG A 74 -4.07 3.78 -7.23
CA ARG A 74 -4.80 4.75 -6.44
C ARG A 74 -6.30 4.48 -6.53
N VAL A 75 -6.98 4.65 -5.39
CA VAL A 75 -8.45 4.54 -5.29
C VAL A 75 -8.97 5.88 -4.77
N ASN A 76 -10.09 6.32 -5.31
CA ASN A 76 -10.72 7.52 -4.79
C ASN A 76 -11.33 7.25 -3.43
N ILE A 77 -11.13 8.21 -2.51
CA ILE A 77 -11.76 8.15 -1.19
C ILE A 77 -13.12 8.81 -1.32
N GLU A 78 -14.17 8.06 -1.04
CA GLU A 78 -15.52 8.59 -1.02
C GLU A 78 -15.87 9.07 0.38
N ASN A 79 -16.48 10.24 0.43
CA ASN A 79 -16.96 10.82 1.69
C ASN A 79 -18.45 10.62 1.84
#